data_a3bc0ce9760bac7f9d97a7fda44e7b14
#
_entry.id   a3bc0ce9760bac7f9d97a7fda44e7b14
#
_cell.length_a   1.000
_cell.length_b   1.000
_cell.length_c   1.000
_cell.angle_alpha   90.00
_cell.angle_beta   90.00
_cell.angle_gamma   90.00
#
_symmetry.space_group_name_H-M   'P 1'
#
loop_
_entity.id
_entity.type
_entity.pdbx_description
1 polymer ?
#
loop_
_entity_poly.entity_id
_entity_poly.type
_entity_poly.pdbx_seq_one_letter_code
_entity_poly.pdbx_strand_id
1 'polypeptide(L)'
;MKKSLCLVVALSVVLGLVSAAPAASKGEFLYVMGHGAAENSIGDLYCKKFKELVEAKTDGVVAVDVYSGNQLGGYPEMMQSLRDGDIGGMIFQPSPAVSFVPELSVLDIPYAFLGMTQAQIDKCLNDSEFSKILYESFAQKGYKVMSFAEAATFREVTANKAIKTAADFKGLNIRTLENNNHIAFWRALGANPTPVAFSELYLSLQQGLVDAQENPYDTALNAGFPEVQKYLIETHHILYPNLFVVNKALYESMPEDIRAKFDEAAAEAKEFAVNLMKDSAETDKQRMIAAGMTEIILSDEELAKMRDAGLPVVEKLVREALGDAVVNAFMSSLKQ
;
A
#
# COMPACT_ATOMS: atom_id res chain seq x y z
N MET A 1 32.76 74.17 47.86
CA MET A 1 32.29 73.92 46.52
C MET A 1 32.29 72.42 46.29
N LYS A 2 31.14 71.75 46.41
CA LYS A 2 30.96 70.31 46.14
C LYS A 2 30.15 70.16 44.87
N LYS A 3 30.75 69.57 43.86
CA LYS A 3 30.07 69.24 42.57
C LYS A 3 29.42 67.85 42.73
N SER A 4 28.09 67.77 42.74
CA SER A 4 27.36 66.54 42.66
C SER A 4 27.25 66.04 41.23
N LEU A 5 27.70 64.84 40.95
CA LEU A 5 27.62 64.15 39.67
C LEU A 5 26.34 63.29 39.68
N CYS A 6 25.34 63.69 38.90
CA CYS A 6 24.16 62.86 38.67
C CYS A 6 24.48 61.82 37.61
N LEU A 7 24.42 60.52 38.00
CA LEU A 7 24.53 59.37 37.11
C LEU A 7 23.14 59.04 36.58
N VAL A 8 22.89 59.27 35.29
CA VAL A 8 21.64 58.85 34.62
C VAL A 8 21.86 57.43 34.10
N VAL A 9 21.22 56.46 34.73
CA VAL A 9 21.18 55.08 34.21
C VAL A 9 20.04 54.97 33.17
N ALA A 10 20.40 54.89 31.92
CA ALA A 10 19.45 54.61 30.83
C ALA A 10 19.14 53.08 30.82
N LEU A 11 17.94 52.73 31.22
CA LEU A 11 17.43 51.35 31.14
C LEU A 11 16.91 51.10 29.73
N SER A 12 17.69 50.42 28.86
CA SER A 12 17.29 50.03 27.52
C SER A 12 16.39 48.79 27.62
N VAL A 13 15.08 48.99 27.47
CA VAL A 13 14.10 47.88 27.33
C VAL A 13 14.21 47.39 25.88
N VAL A 14 14.86 46.25 25.69
CA VAL A 14 14.82 45.52 24.42
C VAL A 14 13.47 44.81 24.34
N LEU A 15 12.49 45.41 23.65
CA LEU A 15 11.29 44.69 23.20
C LEU A 15 11.70 43.72 22.13
N GLY A 16 11.81 42.44 22.45
CA GLY A 16 11.90 41.37 21.46
C GLY A 16 10.58 41.30 20.67
N LEU A 17 10.61 41.78 19.44
CA LEU A 17 9.56 41.51 18.46
C LEU A 17 9.58 40.00 18.18
N VAL A 18 8.72 39.25 18.86
CA VAL A 18 8.34 37.91 18.42
C VAL A 18 7.55 38.10 17.13
N SER A 19 8.23 37.95 16.01
CA SER A 19 7.58 37.89 14.69
C SER A 19 6.73 36.61 14.69
N ALA A 20 5.42 36.71 14.96
CA ALA A 20 4.51 35.63 14.70
C ALA A 20 4.55 35.33 13.20
N ALA A 21 4.91 34.13 12.83
CA ALA A 21 4.75 33.68 11.44
C ALA A 21 3.28 33.87 11.04
N PRO A 22 2.99 34.33 9.83
CA PRO A 22 1.60 34.44 9.37
C PRO A 22 0.92 33.07 9.49
N ALA A 23 -0.30 33.04 9.99
CA ALA A 23 -1.09 31.81 10.03
C ALA A 23 -1.30 31.33 8.59
N ALA A 24 -1.10 30.02 8.37
CA ALA A 24 -1.29 29.40 7.06
C ALA A 24 -2.75 29.57 6.57
N SER A 25 -2.92 29.79 5.28
CA SER A 25 -4.22 30.04 4.66
C SER A 25 -4.93 28.73 4.29
N LYS A 26 -6.29 28.78 4.17
CA LYS A 26 -7.04 27.61 3.70
C LYS A 26 -6.60 27.21 2.30
N GLY A 27 -6.38 25.89 2.08
CA GLY A 27 -5.93 25.34 0.81
C GLY A 27 -4.49 25.67 0.44
N GLU A 28 -3.67 26.15 1.39
CA GLU A 28 -2.26 26.48 1.12
C GLU A 28 -1.46 25.25 0.70
N PHE A 29 -1.81 24.07 1.23
CA PHE A 29 -1.23 22.79 0.85
C PHE A 29 -2.29 21.93 0.18
N LEU A 30 -2.23 21.83 -1.15
CA LEU A 30 -3.15 20.99 -1.93
C LEU A 30 -2.49 19.63 -2.20
N TYR A 31 -3.12 18.56 -1.72
CA TYR A 31 -2.77 17.18 -2.00
C TYR A 31 -3.72 16.61 -3.05
N VAL A 32 -3.30 16.56 -4.30
CA VAL A 32 -3.96 15.73 -5.31
C VAL A 32 -3.54 14.29 -5.04
N MET A 33 -4.51 13.43 -4.69
CA MET A 33 -4.26 12.02 -4.38
C MET A 33 -4.87 11.11 -5.43
N GLY A 34 -4.08 10.13 -5.90
CA GLY A 34 -4.53 9.14 -6.87
C GLY A 34 -4.48 7.71 -6.33
N HIS A 35 -5.36 6.86 -6.84
CA HIS A 35 -5.28 5.41 -6.64
C HIS A 35 -5.93 4.63 -7.80
N GLY A 36 -5.49 3.37 -7.99
CA GLY A 36 -6.01 2.51 -9.05
C GLY A 36 -7.26 1.72 -8.69
N ALA A 37 -7.66 1.73 -7.42
CA ALA A 37 -8.80 0.97 -6.93
C ALA A 37 -10.14 1.59 -7.39
N ALA A 38 -11.19 0.76 -7.49
CA ALA A 38 -12.52 1.22 -7.83
C ALA A 38 -13.08 2.17 -6.76
N GLU A 39 -14.02 3.00 -7.16
CA GLU A 39 -14.77 3.85 -6.23
C GLU A 39 -15.49 3.00 -5.18
N ASN A 40 -15.49 3.47 -3.93
CA ASN A 40 -16.01 2.78 -2.74
C ASN A 40 -15.29 1.49 -2.33
N SER A 41 -14.15 1.15 -2.95
CA SER A 41 -13.25 0.12 -2.43
C SER A 41 -12.53 0.59 -1.16
N ILE A 42 -11.87 -0.32 -0.45
CA ILE A 42 -11.10 0.00 0.78
C ILE A 42 -10.07 1.10 0.51
N GLY A 43 -9.34 1.04 -0.60
CA GLY A 43 -8.36 2.05 -0.96
C GLY A 43 -8.96 3.44 -1.18
N ASP A 44 -10.12 3.51 -1.83
CA ASP A 44 -10.87 4.75 -2.05
C ASP A 44 -11.41 5.33 -0.73
N LEU A 45 -12.03 4.48 0.10
CA LEU A 45 -12.55 4.89 1.40
C LEU A 45 -11.44 5.35 2.35
N TYR A 46 -10.26 4.74 2.26
CA TYR A 46 -9.08 5.18 3.00
C TYR A 46 -8.63 6.59 2.59
N CYS A 47 -8.51 6.87 1.29
CA CYS A 47 -8.21 8.21 0.78
C CYS A 47 -9.26 9.25 1.22
N LYS A 48 -10.55 8.92 1.09
CA LYS A 48 -11.66 9.79 1.49
C LYS A 48 -11.65 10.07 3.00
N LYS A 49 -11.33 9.05 3.81
CA LYS A 49 -11.23 9.23 5.28
C LYS A 49 -10.04 10.10 5.66
N PHE A 50 -8.90 9.91 5.02
CA PHE A 50 -7.76 10.80 5.23
C PHE A 50 -8.09 12.24 4.87
N LYS A 51 -8.74 12.48 3.70
CA LYS A 51 -9.23 13.81 3.30
C LYS A 51 -10.09 14.45 4.40
N GLU A 52 -11.13 13.75 4.83
CA GLU A 52 -12.04 14.22 5.89
C GLU A 52 -11.28 14.66 7.15
N LEU A 53 -10.36 13.80 7.62
CA LEU A 53 -9.64 14.02 8.87
C LEU A 53 -8.62 15.15 8.76
N VAL A 54 -7.82 15.20 7.69
CA VAL A 54 -6.77 16.20 7.56
C VAL A 54 -7.35 17.60 7.32
N GLU A 55 -8.40 17.72 6.50
CA GLU A 55 -9.08 18.99 6.29
C GLU A 55 -9.73 19.51 7.58
N ALA A 56 -10.35 18.63 8.38
CA ALA A 56 -10.93 18.99 9.66
C ALA A 56 -9.87 19.41 10.71
N LYS A 57 -8.80 18.62 10.85
CA LYS A 57 -7.75 18.88 11.86
C LYS A 57 -6.93 20.13 11.55
N THR A 58 -6.75 20.46 10.28
CA THR A 58 -5.97 21.63 9.85
C THR A 58 -6.81 22.87 9.58
N ASP A 59 -8.11 22.85 9.90
CA ASP A 59 -9.07 23.93 9.57
C ASP A 59 -9.05 24.28 8.06
N GLY A 60 -8.79 23.30 7.19
CA GLY A 60 -8.72 23.42 5.76
C GLY A 60 -7.43 24.04 5.23
N VAL A 61 -6.38 24.21 6.04
CA VAL A 61 -5.04 24.63 5.57
C VAL A 61 -4.47 23.57 4.60
N VAL A 62 -4.62 22.30 4.93
CA VAL A 62 -4.40 21.20 3.98
C VAL A 62 -5.73 20.87 3.31
N ALA A 63 -5.75 20.86 1.99
CA ALA A 63 -6.88 20.42 1.17
C ALA A 63 -6.49 19.16 0.39
N VAL A 64 -7.44 18.25 0.16
CA VAL A 64 -7.18 17.00 -0.55
C VAL A 64 -8.22 16.79 -1.64
N ASP A 65 -7.76 16.52 -2.87
CA ASP A 65 -8.60 16.07 -3.98
C ASP A 65 -8.26 14.60 -4.29
N VAL A 66 -9.28 13.73 -4.26
CA VAL A 66 -9.13 12.28 -4.46
C VAL A 66 -9.61 11.88 -5.85
N TYR A 67 -8.76 11.13 -6.59
CA TYR A 67 -9.02 10.59 -7.91
C TYR A 67 -8.87 9.07 -7.90
N SER A 68 -9.98 8.36 -8.08
CA SER A 68 -10.06 6.89 -8.07
C SER A 68 -9.87 6.29 -9.47
N GLY A 69 -9.73 4.96 -9.55
CA GLY A 69 -9.85 4.19 -10.78
C GLY A 69 -8.84 4.57 -11.87
N ASN A 70 -7.61 4.90 -11.51
CA ASN A 70 -6.54 5.30 -12.44
C ASN A 70 -6.84 6.58 -13.26
N GLN A 71 -7.67 7.51 -12.76
CA GLN A 71 -7.97 8.77 -13.45
C GLN A 71 -6.73 9.65 -13.66
N LEU A 72 -5.70 9.49 -12.84
CA LEU A 72 -4.42 10.20 -12.96
C LEU A 72 -3.32 9.38 -13.67
N GLY A 73 -3.68 8.32 -14.38
CA GLY A 73 -2.77 7.37 -15.02
C GLY A 73 -2.66 6.03 -14.28
N GLY A 74 -1.89 5.10 -14.82
CA GLY A 74 -1.55 3.84 -14.14
C GLY A 74 -0.59 4.03 -12.96
N TYR A 75 -0.28 2.94 -12.26
CA TYR A 75 0.63 3.01 -11.10
C TYR A 75 2.01 3.59 -11.43
N PRO A 76 2.68 3.22 -12.54
CA PRO A 76 3.97 3.80 -12.90
C PRO A 76 3.91 5.31 -13.11
N GLU A 77 2.91 5.80 -13.84
CA GLU A 77 2.71 7.22 -14.12
C GLU A 77 2.44 7.99 -12.82
N MET A 78 1.56 7.48 -11.95
CA MET A 78 1.26 8.12 -10.69
C MET A 78 2.47 8.13 -9.73
N MET A 79 3.28 7.06 -9.66
CA MET A 79 4.52 7.04 -8.88
C MET A 79 5.52 8.09 -9.37
N GLN A 80 5.66 8.25 -10.69
CA GLN A 80 6.49 9.29 -11.29
C GLN A 80 5.97 10.69 -10.92
N SER A 81 4.68 10.95 -11.13
CA SER A 81 4.02 12.21 -10.80
C SER A 81 4.11 12.55 -9.30
N LEU A 82 4.03 11.53 -8.43
CA LEU A 82 4.21 11.70 -6.99
C LEU A 82 5.64 12.13 -6.64
N ARG A 83 6.65 11.53 -7.27
CA ARG A 83 8.05 11.91 -7.08
C ARG A 83 8.32 13.34 -7.55
N ASP A 84 7.77 13.69 -8.71
CA ASP A 84 8.02 14.98 -9.36
C ASP A 84 7.17 16.11 -8.72
N GLY A 85 6.20 15.77 -7.86
CA GLY A 85 5.37 16.72 -7.11
C GLY A 85 4.11 17.17 -7.87
N ASP A 86 3.80 16.56 -9.01
CA ASP A 86 2.55 16.83 -9.77
C ASP A 86 1.31 16.31 -9.02
N ILE A 87 1.48 15.26 -8.22
CA ILE A 87 0.48 14.81 -7.24
C ILE A 87 1.08 14.79 -5.83
N GLY A 88 0.23 14.97 -4.82
CA GLY A 88 0.64 15.07 -3.42
C GLY A 88 0.71 13.73 -2.69
N GLY A 89 -0.10 12.74 -3.09
CA GLY A 89 -0.17 11.47 -2.38
C GLY A 89 -0.80 10.32 -3.18
N MET A 90 -0.55 9.10 -2.71
CA MET A 90 -1.14 7.87 -3.24
C MET A 90 -1.44 6.89 -2.12
N ILE A 91 -2.52 6.10 -2.31
CA ILE A 91 -2.75 4.86 -1.57
C ILE A 91 -2.79 3.72 -2.57
N PHE A 92 -1.95 2.70 -2.39
CA PHE A 92 -1.77 1.63 -3.36
C PHE A 92 -1.19 0.37 -2.74
N GLN A 93 -1.15 -0.72 -3.52
CA GLN A 93 -0.47 -1.97 -3.14
C GLN A 93 1.03 -1.89 -3.41
N PRO A 94 1.90 -2.50 -2.57
CA PRO A 94 3.35 -2.42 -2.73
C PRO A 94 3.89 -2.99 -4.05
N SER A 95 3.36 -4.11 -4.51
CA SER A 95 3.93 -4.87 -5.64
C SER A 95 4.08 -4.09 -6.95
N PRO A 96 3.17 -3.18 -7.37
CA PRO A 96 3.38 -2.36 -8.56
C PRO A 96 4.49 -1.33 -8.43
N ALA A 97 4.90 -0.98 -7.21
CA ALA A 97 5.93 0.04 -6.95
C ALA A 97 7.36 -0.52 -6.82
N VAL A 98 7.55 -1.83 -6.97
CA VAL A 98 8.87 -2.50 -6.85
C VAL A 98 9.91 -1.92 -7.82
N SER A 99 9.52 -1.48 -9.03
CA SER A 99 10.42 -0.84 -9.98
C SER A 99 10.92 0.55 -9.52
N PHE A 100 10.19 1.23 -8.62
CA PHE A 100 10.55 2.51 -8.03
C PHE A 100 11.30 2.34 -6.69
N VAL A 101 10.86 1.39 -5.90
CA VAL A 101 11.42 1.08 -4.57
C VAL A 101 11.65 -0.44 -4.49
N PRO A 102 12.81 -0.93 -4.95
CA PRO A 102 13.09 -2.38 -5.06
C PRO A 102 12.97 -3.12 -3.73
N GLU A 103 13.19 -2.45 -2.60
CA GLU A 103 13.08 -3.03 -1.25
C GLU A 103 11.67 -3.55 -0.95
N LEU A 104 10.65 -3.06 -1.64
CA LEU A 104 9.27 -3.59 -1.55
C LEU A 104 9.17 -5.05 -2.02
N SER A 105 10.12 -5.52 -2.85
CA SER A 105 10.09 -6.90 -3.38
C SER A 105 10.17 -8.00 -2.31
N VAL A 106 10.61 -7.69 -1.08
CA VAL A 106 10.55 -8.66 0.02
C VAL A 106 9.11 -9.03 0.38
N LEU A 107 8.15 -8.13 0.14
CA LEU A 107 6.72 -8.36 0.39
C LEU A 107 6.10 -9.31 -0.64
N ASP A 108 6.80 -9.55 -1.77
CA ASP A 108 6.40 -10.52 -2.78
C ASP A 108 6.89 -11.94 -2.44
N ILE A 109 7.69 -12.13 -1.38
CA ILE A 109 8.11 -13.48 -0.92
C ILE A 109 6.86 -14.23 -0.48
N PRO A 110 6.45 -15.29 -1.19
CA PRO A 110 5.19 -15.92 -0.96
C PRO A 110 5.16 -16.62 0.42
N TYR A 111 4.01 -16.56 1.07
CA TYR A 111 3.75 -17.15 2.38
C TYR A 111 4.58 -16.59 3.55
N ALA A 112 5.32 -15.50 3.35
CA ALA A 112 6.16 -14.90 4.39
C ALA A 112 5.36 -14.47 5.63
N PHE A 113 4.12 -14.06 5.45
CA PHE A 113 3.24 -13.59 6.53
C PHE A 113 2.16 -14.60 6.93
N LEU A 114 2.14 -15.79 6.31
CA LEU A 114 1.12 -16.80 6.61
C LEU A 114 1.23 -17.28 8.07
N GLY A 115 0.10 -17.26 8.78
CA GLY A 115 0.02 -17.65 10.19
C GLY A 115 0.45 -16.58 11.20
N MET A 116 0.84 -15.39 10.73
CA MET A 116 1.13 -14.25 11.60
C MET A 116 -0.16 -13.55 12.02
N THR A 117 -0.14 -13.02 13.24
CA THR A 117 -1.20 -12.12 13.72
C THR A 117 -1.07 -10.74 13.07
N GLN A 118 -2.17 -10.01 12.97
CA GLN A 118 -2.17 -8.64 12.47
C GLN A 118 -1.19 -7.73 13.23
N ALA A 119 -1.07 -7.89 14.56
CA ALA A 119 -0.12 -7.10 15.36
C ALA A 119 1.35 -7.38 14.99
N GLN A 120 1.70 -8.63 14.68
CA GLN A 120 3.06 -8.99 14.22
C GLN A 120 3.35 -8.43 12.83
N ILE A 121 2.37 -8.48 11.92
CA ILE A 121 2.51 -7.92 10.58
C ILE A 121 2.64 -6.40 10.66
N ASP A 122 1.78 -5.73 11.44
CA ASP A 122 1.84 -4.28 11.65
C ASP A 122 3.20 -3.85 12.20
N LYS A 123 3.72 -4.56 13.22
CA LYS A 123 5.06 -4.32 13.76
C LYS A 123 6.14 -4.48 12.70
N CYS A 124 6.10 -5.56 11.90
CA CYS A 124 7.07 -5.79 10.83
C CYS A 124 7.08 -4.63 9.82
N LEU A 125 5.92 -4.16 9.39
CA LEU A 125 5.79 -3.17 8.31
C LEU A 125 5.93 -1.73 8.79
N ASN A 126 5.62 -1.42 10.06
CA ASN A 126 5.56 -0.04 10.54
C ASN A 126 6.53 0.27 11.70
N ASP A 127 7.03 -0.75 12.44
CA ASP A 127 7.90 -0.54 13.62
C ASP A 127 8.94 -1.66 13.77
N SER A 128 9.82 -1.81 12.78
CA SER A 128 10.89 -2.81 12.78
C SER A 128 12.18 -2.27 12.19
N GLU A 129 13.27 -3.03 12.26
CA GLU A 129 14.51 -2.69 11.57
C GLU A 129 14.31 -2.69 10.04
N PHE A 130 13.54 -3.64 9.52
CA PHE A 130 13.19 -3.66 8.10
C PHE A 130 12.38 -2.42 7.68
N SER A 131 11.36 -2.03 8.46
CA SER A 131 10.57 -0.84 8.11
C SER A 131 11.41 0.43 8.07
N LYS A 132 12.41 0.58 8.93
CA LYS A 132 13.36 1.71 8.88
C LYS A 132 14.14 1.74 7.57
N ILE A 133 14.70 0.59 7.17
CA ILE A 133 15.41 0.45 5.88
C ILE A 133 14.49 0.83 4.72
N LEU A 134 13.27 0.30 4.73
CA LEU A 134 12.29 0.55 3.68
C LEU A 134 11.89 2.03 3.61
N TYR A 135 11.56 2.65 4.74
CA TYR A 135 11.16 4.06 4.80
C TYR A 135 12.28 4.99 4.39
N GLU A 136 13.53 4.68 4.77
CA GLU A 136 14.70 5.43 4.31
C GLU A 136 14.89 5.31 2.79
N SER A 137 14.69 4.13 2.21
CA SER A 137 14.75 3.93 0.76
C SER A 137 13.69 4.77 0.03
N PHE A 138 12.48 4.85 0.54
CA PHE A 138 11.45 5.76 0.02
C PHE A 138 11.88 7.22 0.12
N ALA A 139 12.42 7.63 1.29
CA ALA A 139 12.82 9.01 1.54
C ALA A 139 13.94 9.48 0.60
N GLN A 140 14.91 8.62 0.31
CA GLN A 140 15.99 8.87 -0.64
C GLN A 140 15.50 9.07 -2.08
N LYS A 141 14.33 8.52 -2.41
CA LYS A 141 13.71 8.61 -3.73
C LYS A 141 12.65 9.72 -3.84
N GLY A 142 12.53 10.56 -2.81
CA GLY A 142 11.60 11.71 -2.79
C GLY A 142 10.19 11.39 -2.27
N TYR A 143 9.99 10.22 -1.68
CA TYR A 143 8.72 9.79 -1.11
C TYR A 143 8.74 9.81 0.41
N LYS A 144 7.61 10.06 1.04
CA LYS A 144 7.39 9.89 2.48
C LYS A 144 6.32 8.84 2.70
N VAL A 145 6.69 7.73 3.32
CA VAL A 145 5.73 6.72 3.77
C VAL A 145 5.00 7.25 5.00
N MET A 146 3.69 7.22 4.95
CA MET A 146 2.83 7.54 6.08
C MET A 146 2.50 6.28 6.88
N SER A 147 2.12 5.20 6.21
CA SER A 147 1.82 3.92 6.87
C SER A 147 1.62 2.78 5.87
N PHE A 148 1.73 1.56 6.38
CA PHE A 148 1.11 0.37 5.82
C PHE A 148 -0.15 0.06 6.64
N ALA A 149 -1.33 0.09 6.00
CA ALA A 149 -2.59 -0.39 6.58
C ALA A 149 -2.82 -1.82 6.11
N GLU A 150 -2.99 -2.76 7.05
CA GLU A 150 -3.20 -4.18 6.75
C GLU A 150 -4.05 -4.83 7.84
N ALA A 151 -4.74 -5.91 7.52
CA ALA A 151 -5.59 -6.68 8.43
C ALA A 151 -5.37 -8.20 8.29
N ALA A 152 -4.14 -8.62 8.01
CA ALA A 152 -3.79 -10.01 7.70
C ALA A 152 -4.65 -10.59 6.56
N THR A 153 -5.01 -9.75 5.58
CA THR A 153 -5.72 -10.17 4.37
C THR A 153 -4.73 -10.52 3.27
N PHE A 154 -5.09 -11.50 2.45
CA PHE A 154 -4.22 -12.04 1.42
C PHE A 154 -4.84 -11.91 0.04
N ARG A 155 -4.01 -12.10 -0.98
CA ARG A 155 -4.44 -12.22 -2.37
C ARG A 155 -4.88 -13.66 -2.61
N GLU A 156 -6.04 -13.81 -3.26
CA GLU A 156 -6.67 -15.07 -3.57
C GLU A 156 -6.86 -15.20 -5.09
N VAL A 157 -6.90 -16.43 -5.58
CA VAL A 157 -7.09 -16.68 -7.01
C VAL A 157 -8.58 -16.72 -7.35
N THR A 158 -8.97 -16.04 -8.44
CA THR A 158 -10.24 -16.34 -9.13
C THR A 158 -9.96 -16.96 -10.49
N ALA A 159 -10.77 -17.91 -10.93
CA ALA A 159 -10.54 -18.66 -12.15
C ALA A 159 -11.83 -19.15 -12.83
N ASN A 160 -11.75 -19.45 -14.12
CA ASN A 160 -12.80 -20.14 -14.89
C ASN A 160 -12.63 -21.67 -14.91
N LYS A 161 -11.54 -22.18 -14.30
CA LYS A 161 -11.27 -23.60 -14.06
C LYS A 161 -11.25 -23.88 -12.58
N ALA A 162 -11.79 -25.03 -12.16
CA ALA A 162 -11.69 -25.49 -10.78
C ALA A 162 -10.24 -25.91 -10.50
N ILE A 163 -9.59 -25.25 -9.52
CA ILE A 163 -8.25 -25.55 -9.04
C ILE A 163 -8.38 -26.16 -7.66
N LYS A 164 -8.12 -27.44 -7.52
CA LYS A 164 -8.27 -28.21 -6.27
C LYS A 164 -6.95 -28.66 -5.67
N THR A 165 -5.88 -28.61 -6.47
CA THR A 165 -4.53 -29.02 -6.09
C THR A 165 -3.50 -28.07 -6.67
N ALA A 166 -2.29 -28.03 -6.11
CA ALA A 166 -1.16 -27.27 -6.66
C ALA A 166 -0.83 -27.69 -8.11
N ALA A 167 -1.06 -28.96 -8.47
CA ALA A 167 -0.82 -29.48 -9.81
C ALA A 167 -1.79 -28.91 -10.86
N ASP A 168 -2.97 -28.44 -10.46
CA ASP A 168 -3.98 -27.89 -11.37
C ASP A 168 -3.60 -26.51 -11.93
N PHE A 169 -2.59 -25.85 -11.33
CA PHE A 169 -2.02 -24.61 -11.89
C PHE A 169 -1.22 -24.86 -13.16
N LYS A 170 -0.78 -26.10 -13.43
CA LYS A 170 0.02 -26.40 -14.63
C LYS A 170 -0.75 -26.06 -15.91
N GLY A 171 -0.13 -25.18 -16.71
CA GLY A 171 -0.71 -24.71 -17.98
C GLY A 171 -1.87 -23.72 -17.86
N LEU A 172 -2.21 -23.26 -16.65
CA LEU A 172 -3.22 -22.24 -16.43
C LEU A 172 -2.71 -20.88 -16.94
N ASN A 173 -3.49 -20.22 -17.81
CA ASN A 173 -3.20 -18.85 -18.19
C ASN A 173 -3.67 -17.91 -17.09
N ILE A 174 -2.75 -17.46 -16.25
CA ILE A 174 -3.06 -16.59 -15.13
C ILE A 174 -2.51 -15.18 -15.38
N ARG A 175 -3.36 -14.19 -15.21
CA ARG A 175 -2.90 -12.80 -15.21
C ARG A 175 -2.10 -12.50 -13.93
N THR A 176 -1.02 -11.77 -14.11
CA THR A 176 -0.25 -11.22 -13.00
C THR A 176 -0.15 -9.69 -13.10
N LEU A 177 0.26 -9.07 -12.01
CA LEU A 177 0.83 -7.72 -12.02
C LEU A 177 2.10 -7.69 -12.91
N GLU A 178 2.51 -6.51 -13.34
CA GLU A 178 3.78 -6.26 -14.04
C GLU A 178 4.96 -6.33 -13.04
N ASN A 179 5.13 -7.50 -12.43
CA ASN A 179 6.09 -7.77 -11.38
C ASN A 179 6.74 -9.14 -11.61
N ASN A 180 8.06 -9.15 -11.75
CA ASN A 180 8.84 -10.35 -12.04
C ASN A 180 8.75 -11.42 -10.94
N ASN A 181 8.57 -11.03 -9.69
CA ASN A 181 8.44 -11.97 -8.56
C ASN A 181 7.13 -12.75 -8.65
N HIS A 182 6.01 -12.07 -8.96
CA HIS A 182 4.72 -12.71 -9.19
C HIS A 182 4.77 -13.64 -10.41
N ILE A 183 5.38 -13.18 -11.52
CA ILE A 183 5.57 -14.00 -12.72
C ILE A 183 6.38 -15.26 -12.37
N ALA A 184 7.46 -15.12 -11.62
CA ALA A 184 8.31 -16.24 -11.22
C ALA A 184 7.59 -17.25 -10.31
N PHE A 185 6.78 -16.77 -9.36
CA PHE A 185 5.97 -17.61 -8.49
C PHE A 185 5.01 -18.52 -9.29
N TRP A 186 4.19 -17.92 -10.13
CA TRP A 186 3.21 -18.71 -10.93
C TRP A 186 3.90 -19.63 -11.96
N ARG A 187 5.01 -19.19 -12.53
CA ARG A 187 5.82 -20.03 -13.42
C ARG A 187 6.42 -21.24 -12.70
N ALA A 188 6.82 -21.09 -11.44
CA ALA A 188 7.32 -22.20 -10.62
C ALA A 188 6.24 -23.27 -10.36
N LEU A 189 4.96 -22.88 -10.36
CA LEU A 189 3.82 -23.79 -10.29
C LEU A 189 3.43 -24.39 -11.66
N GLY A 190 4.18 -24.06 -12.72
CA GLY A 190 3.92 -24.52 -14.09
C GLY A 190 2.79 -23.79 -14.79
N ALA A 191 2.27 -22.69 -14.26
CA ALA A 191 1.30 -21.84 -14.92
C ALA A 191 1.95 -20.99 -16.03
N ASN A 192 1.12 -20.37 -16.87
CA ASN A 192 1.49 -19.42 -17.92
C ASN A 192 1.10 -18.00 -17.44
N PRO A 193 1.95 -17.31 -16.64
CA PRO A 193 1.65 -15.97 -16.17
C PRO A 193 1.77 -14.95 -17.31
N THR A 194 0.76 -14.09 -17.43
CA THR A 194 0.70 -13.00 -18.41
C THR A 194 0.53 -11.68 -17.65
N PRO A 195 1.51 -10.77 -17.68
CA PRO A 195 1.36 -9.44 -17.09
C PRO A 195 0.36 -8.62 -17.91
N VAL A 196 -0.63 -8.05 -17.20
CA VAL A 196 -1.67 -7.18 -17.78
C VAL A 196 -1.97 -6.05 -16.78
N ALA A 197 -2.06 -4.81 -17.26
CA ALA A 197 -2.44 -3.67 -16.43
C ALA A 197 -3.81 -3.90 -15.77
N PHE A 198 -3.99 -3.41 -14.54
CA PHE A 198 -5.23 -3.66 -13.80
C PHE A 198 -6.47 -3.09 -14.52
N SER A 199 -6.33 -1.95 -15.18
CA SER A 199 -7.40 -1.31 -15.98
C SER A 199 -7.90 -2.16 -17.15
N GLU A 200 -7.09 -3.11 -17.65
CA GLU A 200 -7.41 -3.99 -18.77
C GLU A 200 -7.88 -5.38 -18.33
N LEU A 201 -7.79 -5.66 -17.02
CA LEU A 201 -7.96 -7.01 -16.50
C LEU A 201 -9.37 -7.56 -16.68
N TYR A 202 -10.41 -6.76 -16.39
CA TYR A 202 -11.80 -7.23 -16.54
C TYR A 202 -12.08 -7.69 -17.99
N LEU A 203 -11.69 -6.89 -18.98
CA LEU A 203 -11.86 -7.24 -20.40
C LEU A 203 -11.03 -8.47 -20.80
N SER A 204 -9.81 -8.59 -20.27
CA SER A 204 -8.95 -9.75 -20.52
C SER A 204 -9.55 -11.05 -20.00
N LEU A 205 -10.19 -11.02 -18.82
CA LEU A 205 -10.93 -12.15 -18.24
C LEU A 205 -12.20 -12.44 -19.04
N GLN A 206 -12.96 -11.42 -19.38
CA GLN A 206 -14.22 -11.55 -20.14
C GLN A 206 -13.99 -12.15 -21.53
N GLN A 207 -12.92 -11.75 -22.21
CA GLN A 207 -12.56 -12.24 -23.54
C GLN A 207 -11.83 -13.60 -23.51
N GLY A 208 -11.48 -14.12 -22.32
CA GLY A 208 -10.75 -15.37 -22.18
C GLY A 208 -9.27 -15.29 -22.62
N LEU A 209 -8.68 -14.09 -22.66
CA LEU A 209 -7.25 -13.93 -22.88
C LEU A 209 -6.45 -14.57 -21.74
N VAL A 210 -6.98 -14.50 -20.55
CA VAL A 210 -6.50 -15.20 -19.35
C VAL A 210 -7.65 -15.96 -18.68
N ASP A 211 -7.36 -17.11 -18.08
CA ASP A 211 -8.33 -17.98 -17.41
C ASP A 211 -8.54 -17.59 -15.94
N ALA A 212 -7.54 -16.93 -15.35
CA ALA A 212 -7.46 -16.66 -13.93
C ALA A 212 -6.74 -15.35 -13.62
N GLN A 213 -6.93 -14.85 -12.42
CA GLN A 213 -6.21 -13.72 -11.82
C GLN A 213 -6.09 -13.92 -10.31
N GLU A 214 -5.35 -13.06 -9.60
CA GLU A 214 -5.24 -13.07 -8.15
C GLU A 214 -5.31 -11.65 -7.60
N ASN A 215 -6.15 -11.46 -6.60
CA ASN A 215 -6.39 -10.21 -5.86
C ASN A 215 -7.10 -10.52 -4.54
N PRO A 216 -7.12 -9.60 -3.55
CA PRO A 216 -7.97 -9.79 -2.39
C PRO A 216 -9.46 -9.67 -2.75
N TYR A 217 -10.31 -10.16 -1.87
CA TYR A 217 -11.77 -10.22 -2.09
C TYR A 217 -12.37 -8.86 -2.44
N ASP A 218 -12.04 -7.82 -1.68
CA ASP A 218 -12.49 -6.44 -1.93
C ASP A 218 -12.19 -5.99 -3.38
N THR A 219 -10.96 -6.16 -3.80
CA THR A 219 -10.53 -5.76 -5.15
C THR A 219 -11.23 -6.57 -6.22
N ALA A 220 -11.32 -7.90 -6.06
CA ALA A 220 -11.96 -8.78 -7.04
C ALA A 220 -13.47 -8.50 -7.16
N LEU A 221 -14.13 -8.24 -6.01
CA LEU A 221 -15.55 -7.93 -5.95
C LEU A 221 -15.86 -6.59 -6.60
N ASN A 222 -15.14 -5.53 -6.22
CA ASN A 222 -15.40 -4.17 -6.72
C ASN A 222 -14.96 -3.98 -8.18
N ALA A 223 -14.05 -4.83 -8.70
CA ALA A 223 -13.70 -4.88 -10.13
C ALA A 223 -14.68 -5.72 -10.97
N GLY A 224 -15.74 -6.26 -10.38
CA GLY A 224 -16.76 -7.03 -11.11
C GLY A 224 -16.33 -8.44 -11.53
N PHE A 225 -15.24 -8.99 -10.97
CA PHE A 225 -14.73 -10.30 -11.40
C PHE A 225 -15.71 -11.46 -11.19
N PRO A 226 -16.62 -11.46 -10.19
CA PRO A 226 -17.65 -12.51 -10.10
C PRO A 226 -18.54 -12.63 -11.34
N GLU A 227 -18.65 -11.60 -12.18
CA GLU A 227 -19.42 -11.65 -13.43
C GLU A 227 -18.72 -12.47 -14.52
N VAL A 228 -17.39 -12.59 -14.45
CA VAL A 228 -16.54 -13.18 -15.49
C VAL A 228 -15.67 -14.33 -14.99
N GLN A 229 -15.73 -14.67 -13.70
CA GLN A 229 -14.98 -15.74 -13.04
C GLN A 229 -15.91 -16.67 -12.26
N LYS A 230 -15.66 -17.98 -12.26
CA LYS A 230 -16.55 -19.00 -11.69
C LYS A 230 -16.12 -19.50 -10.33
N TYR A 231 -14.83 -19.52 -10.07
CA TYR A 231 -14.26 -20.12 -8.86
C TYR A 231 -13.45 -19.09 -8.09
N LEU A 232 -13.56 -19.13 -6.78
CA LEU A 232 -12.71 -18.46 -5.81
C LEU A 232 -11.86 -19.53 -5.13
N ILE A 233 -10.54 -19.44 -5.25
CA ILE A 233 -9.59 -20.40 -4.71
C ILE A 233 -8.73 -19.71 -3.65
N GLU A 234 -8.82 -20.17 -2.41
CA GLU A 234 -8.08 -19.64 -1.28
C GLU A 234 -6.64 -20.16 -1.30
N THR A 235 -5.73 -19.29 -1.65
CA THR A 235 -4.29 -19.59 -1.80
C THR A 235 -3.43 -18.90 -0.76
N HIS A 236 -3.85 -17.79 -0.16
CA HIS A 236 -3.16 -17.01 0.87
C HIS A 236 -1.68 -16.74 0.58
N HIS A 237 -1.34 -16.62 -0.71
CA HIS A 237 0.05 -16.69 -1.15
C HIS A 237 0.85 -15.41 -0.91
N ILE A 238 0.21 -14.22 -0.90
CA ILE A 238 0.84 -12.92 -0.69
C ILE A 238 -0.06 -12.01 0.14
N LEU A 239 0.52 -11.35 1.14
CA LEU A 239 -0.16 -10.34 1.96
C LEU A 239 -0.61 -9.15 1.10
N TYR A 240 -1.74 -8.54 1.46
CA TYR A 240 -2.31 -7.38 0.79
C TYR A 240 -2.38 -6.16 1.72
N PRO A 241 -1.31 -5.39 1.90
CA PRO A 241 -1.37 -4.13 2.61
C PRO A 241 -1.73 -2.98 1.66
N ASN A 242 -2.37 -1.94 2.20
CA ASN A 242 -2.48 -0.64 1.55
C ASN A 242 -1.37 0.28 2.05
N LEU A 243 -0.52 0.73 1.15
CA LEU A 243 0.59 1.62 1.42
C LEU A 243 0.18 3.06 1.13
N PHE A 244 0.26 3.92 2.14
CA PHE A 244 0.04 5.37 2.01
C PHE A 244 1.37 6.09 1.89
N VAL A 245 1.57 6.79 0.78
CA VAL A 245 2.79 7.53 0.47
C VAL A 245 2.43 8.94 0.00
N VAL A 246 3.22 9.93 0.40
CA VAL A 246 3.08 11.32 -0.04
C VAL A 246 4.39 11.84 -0.63
N ASN A 247 4.31 12.93 -1.40
CA ASN A 247 5.48 13.64 -1.87
C ASN A 247 6.26 14.21 -0.67
N LYS A 248 7.55 13.84 -0.55
CA LYS A 248 8.37 14.20 0.60
C LYS A 248 8.58 15.71 0.72
N ALA A 249 8.86 16.40 -0.41
CA ALA A 249 9.12 17.82 -0.40
C ALA A 249 7.87 18.64 -0.02
N LEU A 250 6.70 18.26 -0.54
CA LEU A 250 5.42 18.88 -0.16
C LEU A 250 5.12 18.67 1.34
N TYR A 251 5.32 17.45 1.86
CA TYR A 251 5.15 17.16 3.28
C TYR A 251 6.10 17.99 4.16
N GLU A 252 7.39 18.09 3.79
CA GLU A 252 8.39 18.83 4.55
C GLU A 252 8.23 20.36 4.47
N SER A 253 7.53 20.87 3.45
CA SER A 253 7.25 22.30 3.30
C SER A 253 6.19 22.82 4.29
N MET A 254 5.38 21.93 4.88
CA MET A 254 4.36 22.32 5.87
C MET A 254 5.00 22.76 7.20
N PRO A 255 4.44 23.77 7.89
CA PRO A 255 4.79 24.10 9.28
C PRO A 255 4.67 22.87 10.20
N GLU A 256 5.45 22.85 11.27
CA GLU A 256 5.52 21.71 12.19
C GLU A 256 4.17 21.35 12.82
N ASP A 257 3.40 22.36 13.22
CA ASP A 257 2.06 22.16 13.79
C ASP A 257 1.05 21.59 12.78
N ILE A 258 1.16 21.97 11.50
CA ILE A 258 0.34 21.42 10.41
C ILE A 258 0.77 19.98 10.10
N ARG A 259 2.09 19.70 10.07
CA ARG A 259 2.60 18.33 9.91
C ARG A 259 2.14 17.40 11.02
N ALA A 260 2.16 17.84 12.26
CA ALA A 260 1.67 17.05 13.39
C ALA A 260 0.19 16.64 13.21
N LYS A 261 -0.65 17.58 12.79
CA LYS A 261 -2.06 17.32 12.48
C LYS A 261 -2.26 16.41 11.28
N PHE A 262 -1.39 16.53 10.26
CA PHE A 262 -1.35 15.67 9.09
C PHE A 262 -1.01 14.22 9.50
N ASP A 263 0.00 14.04 10.34
CA ASP A 263 0.42 12.73 10.86
C ASP A 263 -0.67 12.07 11.70
N GLU A 264 -1.37 12.84 12.57
CA GLU A 264 -2.53 12.37 13.32
C GLU A 264 -3.65 11.91 12.38
N ALA A 265 -3.96 12.70 11.35
CA ALA A 265 -4.98 12.35 10.37
C ALA A 265 -4.63 11.06 9.61
N ALA A 266 -3.36 10.90 9.22
CA ALA A 266 -2.88 9.70 8.54
C ALA A 266 -2.95 8.45 9.44
N ALA A 267 -2.62 8.60 10.74
CA ALA A 267 -2.71 7.51 11.72
C ALA A 267 -4.16 7.07 11.95
N GLU A 268 -5.08 8.02 12.14
CA GLU A 268 -6.51 7.71 12.31
C GLU A 268 -7.14 7.12 11.04
N ALA A 269 -6.74 7.61 9.87
CA ALA A 269 -7.20 7.05 8.60
C ALA A 269 -6.67 5.62 8.37
N LYS A 270 -5.41 5.33 8.79
CA LYS A 270 -4.87 3.96 8.81
C LYS A 270 -5.73 3.04 9.67
N GLU A 271 -6.04 3.45 10.91
CA GLU A 271 -6.87 2.66 11.82
C GLU A 271 -8.24 2.38 11.23
N PHE A 272 -8.89 3.40 10.64
CA PHE A 272 -10.15 3.24 9.93
C PHE A 272 -10.03 2.19 8.81
N ALA A 273 -9.00 2.26 7.97
CA ALA A 273 -8.79 1.32 6.87
C ALA A 273 -8.57 -0.11 7.37
N VAL A 274 -7.77 -0.30 8.43
CA VAL A 274 -7.53 -1.61 9.06
C VAL A 274 -8.83 -2.21 9.59
N ASN A 275 -9.66 -1.43 10.28
CA ASN A 275 -10.94 -1.89 10.78
C ASN A 275 -11.89 -2.25 9.64
N LEU A 276 -11.95 -1.42 8.60
CA LEU A 276 -12.74 -1.70 7.40
C LEU A 276 -12.30 -3.01 6.72
N MET A 277 -11.00 -3.26 6.57
CA MET A 277 -10.45 -4.49 6.01
C MET A 277 -10.86 -5.72 6.83
N LYS A 278 -10.82 -5.64 8.17
CA LYS A 278 -11.24 -6.73 9.06
C LYS A 278 -12.72 -7.04 8.90
N ASP A 279 -13.55 -5.98 8.92
CA ASP A 279 -15.00 -6.13 8.90
C ASP A 279 -15.51 -6.61 7.53
N SER A 280 -14.81 -6.23 6.45
CA SER A 280 -15.23 -6.56 5.09
C SER A 280 -14.74 -7.91 4.58
N ALA A 281 -13.62 -8.45 5.08
CA ALA A 281 -12.97 -9.62 4.50
C ALA A 281 -13.93 -10.82 4.31
N GLU A 282 -14.61 -11.26 5.38
CA GLU A 282 -15.59 -12.36 5.27
C GLU A 282 -16.84 -11.94 4.50
N THR A 283 -17.32 -10.70 4.70
CA THR A 283 -18.50 -10.19 4.00
C THR A 283 -18.29 -10.14 2.50
N ASP A 284 -17.12 -9.68 2.03
CA ASP A 284 -16.81 -9.60 0.60
C ASP A 284 -16.67 -10.98 -0.02
N LYS A 285 -16.05 -11.95 0.69
CA LYS A 285 -16.04 -13.35 0.27
C LYS A 285 -17.47 -13.90 0.09
N GLN A 286 -18.33 -13.70 1.06
CA GLN A 286 -19.73 -14.15 0.99
C GLN A 286 -20.50 -13.47 -0.16
N ARG A 287 -20.23 -12.20 -0.44
CA ARG A 287 -20.81 -11.48 -1.60
C ARG A 287 -20.34 -12.06 -2.93
N MET A 288 -19.07 -12.47 -3.06
CA MET A 288 -18.55 -13.16 -4.25
C MET A 288 -19.25 -14.52 -4.44
N ILE A 289 -19.44 -15.30 -3.37
CA ILE A 289 -20.17 -16.56 -3.41
C ILE A 289 -21.64 -16.34 -3.78
N ALA A 290 -22.29 -15.35 -3.18
CA ALA A 290 -23.68 -14.99 -3.49
C ALA A 290 -23.85 -14.48 -4.94
N ALA A 291 -22.81 -13.90 -5.53
CA ALA A 291 -22.77 -13.54 -6.95
C ALA A 291 -22.57 -14.75 -7.89
N GLY A 292 -22.48 -15.96 -7.37
CA GLY A 292 -22.46 -17.22 -8.13
C GLY A 292 -21.08 -17.89 -8.22
N MET A 293 -20.06 -17.38 -7.54
CA MET A 293 -18.76 -18.05 -7.50
C MET A 293 -18.79 -19.29 -6.60
N THR A 294 -18.07 -20.32 -7.00
CA THR A 294 -17.84 -21.52 -6.18
C THR A 294 -16.53 -21.40 -5.43
N GLU A 295 -16.59 -21.43 -4.11
CA GLU A 295 -15.39 -21.44 -3.26
C GLU A 295 -14.68 -22.79 -3.33
N ILE A 296 -13.36 -22.75 -3.40
CA ILE A 296 -12.46 -23.90 -3.30
C ILE A 296 -11.39 -23.58 -2.26
N ILE A 297 -11.40 -24.31 -1.16
CA ILE A 297 -10.40 -24.22 -0.10
C ILE A 297 -9.34 -25.30 -0.37
N LEU A 298 -8.10 -24.89 -0.59
CA LEU A 298 -6.98 -25.81 -0.72
C LEU A 298 -6.60 -26.39 0.65
N SER A 299 -6.22 -27.66 0.69
CA SER A 299 -5.68 -28.23 1.93
C SER A 299 -4.31 -27.64 2.27
N ASP A 300 -3.94 -27.71 3.56
CA ASP A 300 -2.61 -27.29 4.03
C ASP A 300 -1.48 -27.97 3.26
N GLU A 301 -1.68 -29.26 2.85
CA GLU A 301 -0.72 -29.99 2.03
C GLU A 301 -0.55 -29.36 0.65
N GLU A 302 -1.64 -28.93 0.00
CA GLU A 302 -1.58 -28.28 -1.31
C GLU A 302 -0.97 -26.88 -1.22
N LEU A 303 -1.30 -26.10 -0.18
CA LEU A 303 -0.65 -24.81 0.10
C LEU A 303 0.84 -24.98 0.37
N ALA A 304 1.24 -26.03 1.09
CA ALA A 304 2.66 -26.36 1.30
C ALA A 304 3.38 -26.69 -0.01
N LYS A 305 2.75 -27.46 -0.92
CA LYS A 305 3.32 -27.73 -2.25
C LYS A 305 3.53 -26.44 -3.06
N MET A 306 2.56 -25.52 -3.04
CA MET A 306 2.68 -24.22 -3.70
C MET A 306 3.83 -23.40 -3.10
N ARG A 307 3.92 -23.35 -1.76
CA ARG A 307 5.01 -22.68 -1.05
C ARG A 307 6.36 -23.27 -1.42
N ASP A 308 6.52 -24.57 -1.33
CA ASP A 308 7.80 -25.26 -1.52
C ASP A 308 8.30 -25.16 -2.98
N ALA A 309 7.37 -25.00 -3.95
CA ALA A 309 7.71 -24.73 -5.33
C ALA A 309 8.06 -23.24 -5.58
N GLY A 310 7.30 -22.31 -5.04
CA GLY A 310 7.38 -20.90 -5.39
C GLY A 310 8.34 -20.09 -4.51
N LEU A 311 8.33 -20.30 -3.18
CA LEU A 311 9.13 -19.52 -2.23
C LEU A 311 10.62 -19.50 -2.55
N PRO A 312 11.32 -20.63 -2.78
CA PRO A 312 12.76 -20.60 -3.03
C PRO A 312 13.12 -19.84 -4.32
N VAL A 313 12.25 -19.85 -5.31
CA VAL A 313 12.45 -19.14 -6.58
C VAL A 313 12.35 -17.63 -6.37
N VAL A 314 11.29 -17.18 -5.69
CA VAL A 314 11.09 -15.75 -5.44
C VAL A 314 12.11 -15.21 -4.45
N GLU A 315 12.37 -15.91 -3.34
CA GLU A 315 13.38 -15.48 -2.35
C GLU A 315 14.76 -15.31 -2.99
N LYS A 316 15.15 -16.24 -3.88
CA LYS A 316 16.41 -16.11 -4.63
C LYS A 316 16.45 -14.84 -5.48
N LEU A 317 15.40 -14.55 -6.25
CA LEU A 317 15.32 -13.32 -7.06
C LEU A 317 15.39 -12.05 -6.22
N VAL A 318 14.70 -12.04 -5.08
CA VAL A 318 14.71 -10.91 -4.15
C VAL A 318 16.10 -10.72 -3.54
N ARG A 319 16.79 -11.81 -3.15
CA ARG A 319 18.17 -11.75 -2.65
C ARG A 319 19.17 -11.28 -3.71
N GLU A 320 19.01 -11.72 -4.94
CA GLU A 320 19.84 -11.26 -6.06
C GLU A 320 19.65 -9.76 -6.35
N ALA A 321 18.43 -9.25 -6.17
CA ALA A 321 18.11 -7.84 -6.40
C ALA A 321 18.53 -6.90 -5.25
N LEU A 322 18.36 -7.32 -3.98
CA LEU A 322 18.52 -6.47 -2.80
C LEU A 322 19.77 -6.77 -1.97
N GLY A 323 20.36 -7.94 -2.16
CA GLY A 323 21.40 -8.48 -1.26
C GLY A 323 20.84 -9.07 0.03
N ASP A 324 21.67 -9.87 0.70
CA ASP A 324 21.29 -10.63 1.89
C ASP A 324 20.92 -9.74 3.10
N ALA A 325 21.52 -8.56 3.22
CA ALA A 325 21.30 -7.69 4.37
C ALA A 325 19.83 -7.25 4.51
N VAL A 326 19.22 -6.78 3.44
CA VAL A 326 17.82 -6.32 3.43
C VAL A 326 16.87 -7.50 3.67
N VAL A 327 17.09 -8.62 2.96
CA VAL A 327 16.23 -9.80 3.10
C VAL A 327 16.34 -10.39 4.52
N ASN A 328 17.54 -10.44 5.10
CA ASN A 328 17.72 -10.94 6.46
C ASN A 328 17.10 -10.01 7.51
N ALA A 329 17.15 -8.68 7.32
CA ALA A 329 16.43 -7.73 8.18
C ALA A 329 14.92 -8.00 8.13
N PHE A 330 14.35 -8.17 6.93
CA PHE A 330 12.95 -8.54 6.75
C PHE A 330 12.61 -9.86 7.44
N MET A 331 13.34 -10.94 7.13
CA MET A 331 13.11 -12.28 7.72
C MET A 331 13.26 -12.29 9.25
N SER A 332 14.12 -11.45 9.80
CA SER A 332 14.26 -11.29 11.25
C SER A 332 13.09 -10.54 11.87
N SER A 333 12.54 -9.55 11.15
CA SER A 333 11.38 -8.78 11.59
C SER A 333 10.08 -9.60 11.62
N LEU A 334 9.98 -10.67 10.80
CA LEU A 334 8.84 -11.61 10.84
C LEU A 334 8.80 -12.47 12.12
N LYS A 335 9.91 -12.54 12.89
CA LYS A 335 10.03 -13.39 14.08
C LYS A 335 9.80 -12.63 15.39
N GLN A 336 9.53 -11.33 15.31
CA GLN A 336 9.33 -10.44 16.46
C GLN A 336 7.85 -10.26 16.79
#